data_8fa0fde0f2e0b27dac9a0ebf3f4465ef
#
_entry.id   8fa0fde0f2e0b27dac9a0ebf3f4465ef
#
_cell.length_a   1.000
_cell.length_b   1.000
_cell.length_c   1.000
_cell.angle_alpha   90.00
_cell.angle_beta   90.00
_cell.angle_gamma   90.00
#
_symmetry.space_group_name_H-M   'P 1'
#
loop_
_entity.id
_entity.type
_entity.pdbx_description
1 polymer ?
#
loop_
_entity_poly.entity_id
_entity_poly.type
_entity_poly.pdbx_seq_one_letter_code
_entity_poly.pdbx_strand_id
1 'polypeptide(L)'
;VQNFWLVTPIILVMGVTLYFIWALKKREKQNRTRKEIMKSGDEGEYKVQAVLKALQKPNSQYRVYHNIKLGPDPEHTNEYDTVIVGPNGIFHIETKNYGGERGGIIDIDSQENWILHKRNGYSKIIANPTGQVDSHEYRLRGFLNKVVGYRNIPTQGIIVLSCDNVKVRFNKSRNSSVPILNRHELVPYIRNYRGGKIALYPRTIKKICQRIEDMNPSAQAR
;
A
#
# COMPACT_ATOMS: atom_id res chain seq x y z
N VAL A 1 64.90 10.45 -14.18
CA VAL A 1 63.70 11.16 -14.68
C VAL A 1 62.91 10.32 -15.73
N GLN A 2 63.40 9.10 -16.10
CA GLN A 2 62.86 8.36 -17.25
C GLN A 2 61.63 7.47 -17.03
N ASN A 3 61.13 7.23 -15.80
CA ASN A 3 60.05 6.24 -15.55
C ASN A 3 58.68 6.84 -15.19
N PHE A 4 58.56 8.16 -15.18
CA PHE A 4 57.30 8.81 -14.78
C PHE A 4 56.17 8.58 -15.78
N TRP A 5 56.48 8.49 -17.06
CA TRP A 5 55.49 8.32 -18.15
C TRP A 5 54.86 6.93 -18.19
N LEU A 6 55.46 5.91 -17.61
CA LEU A 6 54.93 4.55 -17.55
C LEU A 6 54.04 4.30 -16.35
N VAL A 7 54.22 5.06 -15.23
CA VAL A 7 53.47 4.88 -14.00
C VAL A 7 52.12 5.56 -14.05
N THR A 8 52.01 6.72 -14.69
CA THR A 8 50.75 7.48 -14.79
C THR A 8 49.59 6.72 -15.46
N PRO A 9 49.75 6.02 -16.62
CA PRO A 9 48.67 5.27 -17.21
C PRO A 9 48.24 4.05 -16.39
N ILE A 10 49.17 3.41 -15.65
CA ILE A 10 48.87 2.28 -14.78
C ILE A 10 47.99 2.73 -13.62
N ILE A 11 48.30 3.85 -12.99
CA ILE A 11 47.48 4.41 -11.89
C ILE A 11 46.10 4.80 -12.38
N LEU A 12 46.01 5.38 -13.58
CA LEU A 12 44.72 5.75 -14.19
C LEU A 12 43.84 4.52 -14.47
N VAL A 13 44.41 3.46 -15.06
CA VAL A 13 43.71 2.20 -15.32
C VAL A 13 43.26 1.55 -14.02
N MET A 14 44.13 1.51 -13.00
CA MET A 14 43.73 1.00 -11.67
C MET A 14 42.61 1.81 -11.05
N GLY A 15 42.65 3.13 -11.12
CA GLY A 15 41.60 4.01 -10.62
C GLY A 15 40.24 3.75 -11.33
N VAL A 16 40.26 3.62 -12.65
CA VAL A 16 39.07 3.30 -13.45
C VAL A 16 38.52 1.92 -13.10
N THR A 17 39.40 0.92 -12.99
CA THR A 17 38.94 -0.45 -12.62
C THR A 17 38.34 -0.50 -11.22
N LEU A 18 38.95 0.14 -10.24
CA LEU A 18 38.44 0.24 -8.88
C LEU A 18 37.08 0.98 -8.84
N TYR A 19 36.96 2.07 -9.59
CA TYR A 19 35.68 2.77 -9.73
C TYR A 19 34.58 1.87 -10.30
N PHE A 20 34.88 1.12 -11.36
CA PHE A 20 33.91 0.17 -11.94
C PHE A 20 33.52 -0.94 -10.95
N ILE A 21 34.47 -1.52 -10.24
CA ILE A 21 34.21 -2.54 -9.20
C ILE A 21 33.32 -1.96 -8.10
N TRP A 22 33.62 -0.75 -7.63
CA TRP A 22 32.81 -0.06 -6.64
C TRP A 22 31.39 0.22 -7.15
N ALA A 23 31.24 0.71 -8.38
CA ALA A 23 29.94 0.98 -9.01
C ALA A 23 29.10 -0.28 -9.16
N LEU A 24 29.70 -1.40 -9.57
CA LEU A 24 29.04 -2.70 -9.68
C LEU A 24 28.57 -3.21 -8.31
N LYS A 25 29.44 -3.17 -7.30
CA LYS A 25 29.06 -3.56 -5.92
C LYS A 25 27.94 -2.69 -5.36
N LYS A 26 27.98 -1.36 -5.61
CA LYS A 26 26.91 -0.43 -5.22
C LYS A 26 25.59 -0.80 -5.88
N ARG A 27 25.60 -1.08 -7.18
CA ARG A 27 24.41 -1.49 -7.95
C ARG A 27 23.83 -2.82 -7.45
N GLU A 28 24.71 -3.80 -7.18
CA GLU A 28 24.29 -5.09 -6.62
C GLU A 28 23.62 -4.94 -5.25
N LYS A 29 24.21 -4.14 -4.36
CA LYS A 29 23.64 -3.84 -3.04
C LYS A 29 22.27 -3.18 -3.18
N GLN A 30 22.10 -2.21 -4.09
CA GLN A 30 20.82 -1.58 -4.34
C GLN A 30 19.76 -2.58 -4.86
N ASN A 31 20.15 -3.48 -5.77
CA ASN A 31 19.26 -4.49 -6.30
C ASN A 31 18.83 -5.51 -5.24
N ARG A 32 19.73 -5.92 -4.34
CA ARG A 32 19.39 -6.80 -3.20
C ARG A 32 18.38 -6.09 -2.28
N THR A 33 18.67 -4.86 -1.88
CA THR A 33 17.76 -4.08 -1.03
C THR A 33 16.37 -3.91 -1.67
N ARG A 34 16.32 -3.63 -2.98
CA ARG A 34 15.04 -3.52 -3.72
C ARG A 34 14.25 -4.82 -3.70
N LYS A 35 14.92 -5.98 -3.94
CA LYS A 35 14.27 -7.30 -3.88
C LYS A 35 13.74 -7.61 -2.48
N GLU A 36 14.49 -7.28 -1.42
CA GLU A 36 14.04 -7.46 -0.04
C GLU A 36 12.82 -6.60 0.31
N ILE A 37 12.79 -5.35 -0.16
CA ILE A 37 11.64 -4.45 0.03
C ILE A 37 10.41 -5.01 -0.69
N MET A 38 10.53 -5.44 -1.95
CA MET A 38 9.42 -6.04 -2.70
C MET A 38 8.89 -7.29 -2.00
N LYS A 39 9.77 -8.23 -1.64
CA LYS A 39 9.39 -9.44 -0.91
C LYS A 39 8.67 -9.12 0.40
N SER A 40 9.13 -8.10 1.12
CA SER A 40 8.49 -7.65 2.37
C SER A 40 7.11 -7.04 2.11
N GLY A 41 6.90 -6.33 0.99
CA GLY A 41 5.60 -5.84 0.54
C GLY A 41 4.64 -7.00 0.27
N ASP A 42 5.03 -7.92 -0.60
CA ASP A 42 4.23 -9.10 -0.98
C ASP A 42 3.81 -9.93 0.24
N GLU A 43 4.73 -10.11 1.21
CA GLU A 43 4.43 -10.81 2.47
C GLU A 43 3.40 -10.06 3.31
N GLY A 44 3.48 -8.72 3.34
CA GLY A 44 2.52 -7.87 4.03
C GLY A 44 1.12 -8.00 3.44
N GLU A 45 1.01 -7.90 2.12
CA GLU A 45 -0.25 -8.06 1.41
C GLU A 45 -0.86 -9.45 1.63
N TYR A 46 -0.05 -10.52 1.53
CA TYR A 46 -0.51 -11.88 1.80
C TYR A 46 -1.12 -12.02 3.20
N LYS A 47 -0.51 -11.42 4.23
CA LYS A 47 -1.03 -11.43 5.61
C LYS A 47 -2.39 -10.72 5.70
N VAL A 48 -2.58 -9.61 4.99
CA VAL A 48 -3.85 -8.87 4.94
C VAL A 48 -4.90 -9.67 4.17
N GLN A 49 -4.55 -10.26 3.02
CA GLN A 49 -5.44 -11.13 2.24
C GLN A 49 -5.94 -12.32 3.08
N ALA A 50 -5.09 -12.90 3.92
CA ALA A 50 -5.46 -14.04 4.78
C ALA A 50 -6.58 -13.68 5.77
N VAL A 51 -6.57 -12.50 6.38
CA VAL A 51 -7.65 -12.09 7.30
C VAL A 51 -8.93 -11.73 6.55
N LEU A 52 -8.82 -11.22 5.32
CA LEU A 52 -9.97 -10.85 4.48
C LEU A 52 -10.77 -12.07 3.97
N LYS A 53 -10.22 -13.29 4.02
CA LYS A 53 -10.96 -14.52 3.77
C LYS A 53 -12.22 -14.64 4.64
N ALA A 54 -12.24 -14.00 5.81
CA ALA A 54 -13.43 -13.94 6.67
C ALA A 54 -14.61 -13.16 6.04
N LEU A 55 -14.35 -12.30 5.03
CA LEU A 55 -15.38 -11.61 4.24
C LEU A 55 -15.80 -12.37 2.98
N GLN A 56 -15.07 -13.42 2.59
CA GLN A 56 -15.25 -14.19 1.36
C GLN A 56 -16.01 -15.50 1.57
N LYS A 57 -16.72 -15.64 2.70
CA LYS A 57 -17.52 -16.84 3.01
C LYS A 57 -18.65 -17.03 2.01
N PRO A 58 -19.12 -18.27 1.78
CA PRO A 58 -20.35 -18.52 1.03
C PRO A 58 -21.49 -17.67 1.58
N ASN A 59 -22.29 -17.06 0.70
CA ASN A 59 -23.38 -16.11 1.04
C ASN A 59 -22.92 -14.75 1.60
N SER A 60 -21.62 -14.43 1.58
CA SER A 60 -21.15 -13.09 1.92
C SER A 60 -21.65 -12.06 0.90
N GLN A 61 -22.06 -10.90 1.39
CA GLN A 61 -22.40 -9.75 0.56
C GLN A 61 -21.19 -8.91 0.17
N TYR A 62 -20.00 -9.29 0.65
CA TYR A 62 -18.74 -8.63 0.31
C TYR A 62 -18.08 -9.32 -0.89
N ARG A 63 -17.43 -8.52 -1.74
CA ARG A 63 -16.54 -8.96 -2.81
C ARG A 63 -15.18 -8.31 -2.61
N VAL A 64 -14.13 -9.09 -2.66
CA VAL A 64 -12.77 -8.66 -2.39
C VAL A 64 -11.92 -8.86 -3.64
N TYR A 65 -11.26 -7.80 -4.07
CA TYR A 65 -10.37 -7.77 -5.22
C TYR A 65 -8.97 -7.39 -4.76
N HIS A 66 -7.96 -8.05 -5.28
CA HIS A 66 -6.55 -7.79 -4.96
C HIS A 66 -5.79 -7.39 -6.22
N ASN A 67 -4.83 -6.48 -6.07
CA ASN A 67 -3.91 -6.04 -7.14
C ASN A 67 -4.64 -5.62 -8.41
N ILE A 68 -5.62 -4.73 -8.28
CA ILE A 68 -6.44 -4.25 -9.38
C ILE A 68 -6.16 -2.79 -9.71
N LYS A 69 -6.43 -2.41 -10.97
CA LYS A 69 -6.31 -1.03 -11.45
C LYS A 69 -7.68 -0.42 -11.66
N LEU A 70 -7.94 0.70 -11.01
CA LEU A 70 -9.18 1.47 -11.17
C LEU A 70 -8.90 2.94 -11.39
N GLY A 71 -9.73 3.55 -12.21
CA GLY A 71 -9.71 4.99 -12.48
C GLY A 71 -10.83 5.42 -13.41
N PRO A 72 -10.98 6.72 -13.64
CA PRO A 72 -12.04 7.28 -14.50
C PRO A 72 -11.88 6.95 -15.98
N ASP A 73 -10.69 6.56 -16.41
CA ASP A 73 -10.32 6.15 -17.76
C ASP A 73 -9.01 5.34 -17.72
N PRO A 74 -8.60 4.65 -18.80
CA PRO A 74 -7.41 3.78 -18.82
C PRO A 74 -6.09 4.51 -18.55
N GLU A 75 -5.99 5.81 -18.87
CA GLU A 75 -4.76 6.60 -18.70
C GLU A 75 -4.62 7.12 -17.27
N HIS A 76 -5.73 7.21 -16.53
CA HIS A 76 -5.78 7.75 -15.18
C HIS A 76 -6.20 6.71 -14.16
N THR A 77 -5.50 5.59 -14.09
CA THR A 77 -5.72 4.52 -13.11
C THR A 77 -4.68 4.56 -11.99
N ASN A 78 -5.08 4.09 -10.81
CA ASN A 78 -4.16 3.69 -9.75
C ASN A 78 -4.25 2.17 -9.55
N GLU A 79 -3.16 1.57 -9.10
CA GLU A 79 -3.12 0.19 -8.64
C GLU A 79 -3.48 0.16 -7.15
N TYR A 80 -4.38 -0.74 -6.78
CA TYR A 80 -4.87 -0.91 -5.41
C TYR A 80 -4.44 -2.28 -4.89
N ASP A 81 -3.82 -2.32 -3.72
CA ASP A 81 -3.47 -3.58 -3.06
C ASP A 81 -4.74 -4.41 -2.82
N THR A 82 -5.79 -3.77 -2.33
CA THR A 82 -7.10 -4.42 -2.12
C THR A 82 -8.26 -3.43 -2.24
N VAL A 83 -9.32 -3.85 -2.92
CA VAL A 83 -10.62 -3.17 -2.95
C VAL A 83 -11.70 -4.13 -2.48
N ILE A 84 -12.57 -3.65 -1.59
CA ILE A 84 -13.69 -4.42 -1.04
C ILE A 84 -14.99 -3.68 -1.36
N VAL A 85 -15.91 -4.38 -2.01
CA VAL A 85 -17.27 -3.89 -2.30
C VAL A 85 -18.23 -4.59 -1.39
N GLY A 86 -18.99 -3.84 -0.59
CA GLY A 86 -19.94 -4.40 0.37
C GLY A 86 -21.20 -3.57 0.54
N PRO A 87 -22.16 -4.05 1.33
CA PRO A 87 -23.44 -3.37 1.52
C PRO A 87 -23.31 -2.01 2.20
N ASN A 88 -22.27 -1.81 2.99
CA ASN A 88 -22.02 -0.58 3.76
C ASN A 88 -21.03 0.38 3.08
N GLY A 89 -20.54 0.05 1.87
CA GLY A 89 -19.67 0.92 1.10
C GLY A 89 -18.58 0.19 0.33
N ILE A 90 -17.65 0.97 -0.21
CA ILE A 90 -16.45 0.49 -0.89
C ILE A 90 -15.24 0.90 -0.08
N PHE A 91 -14.36 -0.06 0.17
CA PHE A 91 -13.14 0.16 0.93
C PHE A 91 -11.95 -0.09 0.02
N HIS A 92 -10.98 0.80 0.04
CA HIS A 92 -9.68 0.55 -0.56
C HIS A 92 -8.60 0.55 0.53
N ILE A 93 -7.72 -0.43 0.44
CA ILE A 93 -6.76 -0.72 1.48
C ILE A 93 -5.37 -0.52 0.92
N GLU A 94 -4.57 0.24 1.64
CA GLU A 94 -3.14 0.39 1.43
C GLU A 94 -2.41 -0.37 2.51
N THR A 95 -1.68 -1.40 2.13
CA THR A 95 -0.97 -2.29 3.04
C THR A 95 0.45 -1.81 3.27
N LYS A 96 0.88 -1.71 4.53
CA LYS A 96 2.25 -1.37 4.89
C LYS A 96 2.84 -2.39 5.86
N ASN A 97 3.98 -2.99 5.48
CA ASN A 97 4.73 -3.93 6.32
C ASN A 97 5.87 -3.22 7.06
N TYR A 98 5.51 -2.22 7.89
CA TYR A 98 6.46 -1.52 8.73
C TYR A 98 6.83 -2.34 9.97
N GLY A 99 8.08 -2.24 10.42
CA GLY A 99 8.58 -2.88 11.64
C GLY A 99 9.07 -4.32 11.45
N GLY A 100 8.67 -5.02 10.38
CA GLY A 100 9.02 -6.42 10.13
C GLY A 100 8.59 -7.35 11.28
N GLU A 101 9.21 -8.51 11.44
CA GLU A 101 8.84 -9.49 12.47
C GLU A 101 8.96 -8.98 13.91
N ARG A 102 9.94 -8.11 14.16
CA ARG A 102 10.21 -7.58 15.51
C ARG A 102 9.24 -6.48 15.93
N GLY A 103 8.54 -5.86 14.98
CA GLY A 103 7.63 -4.76 15.24
C GLY A 103 8.33 -3.46 15.64
N GLY A 104 7.60 -2.62 16.37
CA GLY A 104 8.08 -1.31 16.83
C GLY A 104 6.95 -0.37 17.19
N ILE A 105 7.29 0.90 17.32
CA ILE A 105 6.33 1.97 17.53
C ILE A 105 6.47 2.96 16.37
N ILE A 106 5.35 3.31 15.75
CA ILE A 106 5.28 4.40 14.77
C ILE A 106 4.72 5.62 15.49
N ASP A 107 5.52 6.64 15.62
CA ASP A 107 5.09 7.96 16.07
C ASP A 107 4.72 8.81 14.86
N ILE A 108 3.53 9.40 14.89
CA ILE A 108 3.06 10.35 13.88
C ILE A 108 2.99 11.72 14.56
N ASP A 109 3.84 12.63 14.12
CA ASP A 109 3.94 13.98 14.69
C ASP A 109 2.85 14.93 14.16
N SER A 110 2.86 16.17 14.61
CA SER A 110 1.90 17.21 14.17
C SER A 110 2.06 17.64 12.72
N GLN A 111 3.19 17.32 12.10
CA GLN A 111 3.47 17.59 10.69
C GLN A 111 3.21 16.37 9.80
N GLU A 112 2.57 15.33 10.34
CA GLU A 112 2.29 14.06 9.65
C GLU A 112 3.56 13.30 9.23
N ASN A 113 4.72 13.55 9.89
CA ASN A 113 5.90 12.72 9.69
C ASN A 113 5.74 11.40 10.46
N TRP A 114 6.08 10.30 9.81
CA TRP A 114 6.03 8.98 10.38
C TRP A 114 7.42 8.53 10.80
N ILE A 115 7.61 8.28 12.09
CA ILE A 115 8.89 7.87 12.67
C ILE A 115 8.74 6.47 13.27
N LEU A 116 9.43 5.50 12.68
CA LEU A 116 9.45 4.13 13.19
C LEU A 116 10.59 3.96 14.20
N HIS A 117 10.23 3.67 15.43
CA HIS A 117 11.14 3.29 16.52
C HIS A 117 11.16 1.76 16.63
N LYS A 118 12.27 1.14 16.27
CA LYS A 118 12.46 -0.30 16.38
C LYS A 118 12.87 -0.69 17.81
N ARG A 119 12.57 -1.92 18.22
CA ARG A 119 12.90 -2.43 19.56
C ARG A 119 14.40 -2.44 19.90
N ASN A 120 15.28 -2.40 18.90
CA ASN A 120 16.74 -2.31 19.10
C ASN A 120 17.26 -0.88 19.29
N GLY A 121 16.39 0.09 19.55
CA GLY A 121 16.73 1.50 19.74
C GLY A 121 16.94 2.30 18.44
N TYR A 122 16.93 1.65 17.28
CA TYR A 122 17.09 2.36 16.01
C TYR A 122 15.78 3.03 15.59
N SER A 123 15.85 4.31 15.23
CA SER A 123 14.72 5.09 14.74
C SER A 123 14.97 5.58 13.32
N LYS A 124 13.92 5.61 12.50
CA LYS A 124 13.98 6.13 11.13
C LYS A 124 12.69 6.78 10.72
N ILE A 125 12.77 7.81 9.89
CA ILE A 125 11.63 8.35 9.17
C ILE A 125 11.22 7.33 8.10
N ILE A 126 9.93 7.06 8.01
CA ILE A 126 9.31 6.18 7.01
C ILE A 126 8.33 6.99 6.18
N ALA A 127 7.99 6.47 4.98
CA ALA A 127 7.03 7.14 4.12
C ALA A 127 5.64 7.19 4.78
N ASN A 128 5.00 8.35 4.72
CA ASN A 128 3.61 8.53 5.09
C ASN A 128 2.72 8.07 3.92
N PRO A 129 1.87 7.05 4.08
CA PRO A 129 1.05 6.53 3.00
C PRO A 129 -0.26 7.32 2.78
N THR A 130 -0.55 8.34 3.59
CA THR A 130 -1.82 9.09 3.52
C THR A 130 -2.05 9.68 2.14
N GLY A 131 -1.04 10.33 1.54
CA GLY A 131 -1.16 10.90 0.19
C GLY A 131 -1.42 9.85 -0.91
N GLN A 132 -0.96 8.61 -0.73
CA GLN A 132 -1.27 7.50 -1.63
C GLN A 132 -2.74 7.11 -1.49
N VAL A 133 -3.25 7.02 -0.25
CA VAL A 133 -4.67 6.73 0.02
C VAL A 133 -5.58 7.83 -0.54
N ASP A 134 -5.21 9.10 -0.39
CA ASP A 134 -5.98 10.22 -0.95
C ASP A 134 -6.04 10.17 -2.48
N SER A 135 -4.93 9.83 -3.13
CA SER A 135 -4.86 9.63 -4.59
C SER A 135 -5.75 8.47 -5.04
N HIS A 136 -5.74 7.35 -4.30
CA HIS A 136 -6.60 6.21 -4.53
C HIS A 136 -8.08 6.58 -4.38
N GLU A 137 -8.44 7.29 -3.31
CA GLU A 137 -9.81 7.77 -3.08
C GLU A 137 -10.30 8.64 -4.24
N TYR A 138 -9.48 9.59 -4.70
CA TYR A 138 -9.83 10.44 -5.83
C TYR A 138 -10.10 9.64 -7.12
N ARG A 139 -9.23 8.67 -7.45
CA ARG A 139 -9.39 7.82 -8.64
C ARG A 139 -10.58 6.87 -8.52
N LEU A 140 -10.80 6.28 -7.35
CA LEU A 140 -11.95 5.41 -7.07
C LEU A 140 -13.27 6.18 -7.25
N ARG A 141 -13.38 7.39 -6.72
CA ARG A 141 -14.56 8.26 -6.92
C ARG A 141 -14.75 8.61 -8.40
N GLY A 142 -13.67 8.85 -9.13
CA GLY A 142 -13.69 9.05 -10.57
C GLY A 142 -14.25 7.84 -11.31
N PHE A 143 -13.79 6.63 -10.97
CA PHE A 143 -14.31 5.36 -11.50
C PHE A 143 -15.81 5.20 -11.22
N LEU A 144 -16.22 5.38 -9.97
CA LEU A 144 -17.62 5.23 -9.58
C LEU A 144 -18.53 6.20 -10.33
N ASN A 145 -18.09 7.43 -10.51
CA ASN A 145 -18.87 8.47 -11.19
C ASN A 145 -18.92 8.26 -12.72
N LYS A 146 -17.75 8.12 -13.37
CA LYS A 146 -17.65 8.08 -14.84
C LYS A 146 -17.92 6.71 -15.44
N VAL A 147 -17.42 5.64 -14.83
CA VAL A 147 -17.49 4.29 -15.38
C VAL A 147 -18.72 3.54 -14.89
N VAL A 148 -19.03 3.61 -13.60
CA VAL A 148 -20.19 2.91 -13.02
C VAL A 148 -21.46 3.75 -13.12
N GLY A 149 -21.33 5.08 -13.13
CA GLY A 149 -22.46 6.01 -13.23
C GLY A 149 -23.17 6.26 -11.90
N TYR A 150 -22.48 6.05 -10.77
CA TYR A 150 -23.02 6.33 -9.44
C TYR A 150 -22.20 7.43 -8.75
N ARG A 151 -22.94 8.40 -8.18
CA ARG A 151 -22.41 9.44 -7.29
C ARG A 151 -22.78 9.11 -5.85
N ASN A 152 -22.01 9.62 -4.89
CA ASN A 152 -22.32 9.51 -3.46
C ASN A 152 -22.31 8.09 -2.89
N ILE A 153 -21.59 7.15 -3.52
CA ILE A 153 -21.31 5.86 -2.91
C ILE A 153 -20.36 6.08 -1.73
N PRO A 154 -20.66 5.56 -0.54
CA PRO A 154 -19.72 5.60 0.59
C PRO A 154 -18.43 4.89 0.23
N THR A 155 -17.32 5.60 0.35
CA THR A 155 -15.97 5.07 0.15
C THR A 155 -15.11 5.36 1.36
N GLN A 156 -14.19 4.46 1.69
CA GLN A 156 -13.27 4.61 2.80
C GLN A 156 -11.90 4.04 2.44
N GLY A 157 -10.90 4.91 2.42
CA GLY A 157 -9.50 4.51 2.38
C GLY A 157 -9.01 4.08 3.75
N ILE A 158 -8.20 3.03 3.82
CA ILE A 158 -7.70 2.46 5.08
C ILE A 158 -6.21 2.12 4.90
N ILE A 159 -5.37 2.56 5.82
CA ILE A 159 -3.99 2.09 5.93
C ILE A 159 -3.98 0.89 6.87
N VAL A 160 -3.45 -0.24 6.41
CA VAL A 160 -3.35 -1.46 7.22
C VAL A 160 -1.88 -1.81 7.48
N LEU A 161 -1.55 -1.91 8.75
CA LEU A 161 -0.26 -2.40 9.20
C LEU A 161 -0.32 -3.93 9.28
N SER A 162 0.42 -4.61 8.40
CA SER A 162 0.42 -6.07 8.31
C SER A 162 1.18 -6.77 9.44
N CYS A 163 2.02 -6.01 10.17
CA CYS A 163 2.77 -6.49 11.33
C CYS A 163 1.99 -6.24 12.62
N ASP A 164 1.60 -7.31 13.34
CA ASP A 164 0.80 -7.22 14.57
C ASP A 164 1.57 -6.60 15.75
N ASN A 165 2.90 -6.63 15.70
CA ASN A 165 3.77 -6.12 16.76
C ASN A 165 4.12 -4.62 16.59
N VAL A 166 3.41 -3.91 15.72
CA VAL A 166 3.55 -2.47 15.54
C VAL A 166 2.44 -1.75 16.28
N LYS A 167 2.81 -0.75 17.07
CA LYS A 167 1.88 0.18 17.72
C LYS A 167 2.00 1.55 17.07
N VAL A 168 0.87 2.23 16.91
CA VAL A 168 0.85 3.60 16.39
C VAL A 168 0.53 4.55 17.54
N ARG A 169 1.32 5.61 17.65
CA ARG A 169 1.07 6.72 18.57
C ARG A 169 0.85 7.99 17.75
N PHE A 170 -0.20 8.70 18.08
CA PHE A 170 -0.56 9.96 17.42
C PHE A 170 -0.24 11.13 18.31
N ASN A 171 0.30 12.19 17.77
CA ASN A 171 0.23 13.49 18.40
C ASN A 171 -1.22 14.00 18.32
N LYS A 172 -1.68 14.70 19.38
CA LYS A 172 -3.08 15.16 19.56
C LYS A 172 -3.64 16.04 18.43
N SER A 173 -2.80 16.60 17.57
CA SER A 173 -3.16 17.52 16.48
C SER A 173 -3.18 16.88 15.09
N ARG A 174 -3.42 15.56 14.98
CA ARG A 174 -3.51 14.90 13.68
C ARG A 174 -4.68 15.43 12.84
N ASN A 175 -4.39 15.84 11.59
CA ASN A 175 -5.38 16.37 10.66
C ASN A 175 -5.99 15.30 9.72
N SER A 176 -5.30 14.16 9.52
CA SER A 176 -5.78 13.11 8.62
C SER A 176 -6.92 12.30 9.23
N SER A 177 -8.00 12.11 8.44
CA SER A 177 -9.14 11.26 8.77
C SER A 177 -8.96 9.80 8.33
N VAL A 178 -7.85 9.45 7.66
CA VAL A 178 -7.59 8.10 7.17
C VAL A 178 -7.34 7.17 8.36
N PRO A 179 -8.14 6.11 8.56
CA PRO A 179 -7.91 5.12 9.59
C PRO A 179 -6.60 4.36 9.37
N ILE A 180 -5.86 4.15 10.46
CA ILE A 180 -4.68 3.30 10.48
C ILE A 180 -5.00 2.14 11.41
N LEU A 181 -5.04 0.93 10.86
CA LEU A 181 -5.50 -0.27 11.56
C LEU A 181 -4.39 -1.34 11.54
N ASN A 182 -4.35 -2.16 12.58
CA ASN A 182 -3.69 -3.44 12.48
C ASN A 182 -4.58 -4.43 11.70
N ARG A 183 -3.99 -5.43 11.07
CA ARG A 183 -4.72 -6.39 10.22
C ARG A 183 -5.88 -7.09 10.93
N HIS A 184 -5.80 -7.36 12.24
CA HIS A 184 -6.86 -8.01 13.01
C HIS A 184 -8.07 -7.09 13.26
N GLU A 185 -7.90 -5.77 13.19
CA GLU A 185 -8.97 -4.78 13.35
C GLU A 185 -9.75 -4.55 12.05
N LEU A 186 -9.20 -4.95 10.90
CA LEU A 186 -9.71 -4.62 9.58
C LEU A 186 -11.12 -5.17 9.33
N VAL A 187 -11.35 -6.45 9.56
CA VAL A 187 -12.66 -7.09 9.32
C VAL A 187 -13.74 -6.55 10.25
N PRO A 188 -13.51 -6.41 11.57
CA PRO A 188 -14.44 -5.72 12.46
C PRO A 188 -14.75 -4.28 12.02
N TYR A 189 -13.73 -3.51 11.64
CA TYR A 189 -13.91 -2.14 11.16
C TYR A 189 -14.82 -2.09 9.93
N ILE A 190 -14.55 -2.91 8.89
CA ILE A 190 -15.35 -2.95 7.67
C ILE A 190 -16.81 -3.29 7.99
N ARG A 191 -17.06 -4.34 8.79
CA ARG A 191 -18.43 -4.77 9.14
C ARG A 191 -19.21 -3.71 9.92
N ASN A 192 -18.54 -2.96 10.76
CA ASN A 192 -19.15 -1.95 11.62
C ASN A 192 -19.16 -0.55 11.02
N TYR A 193 -18.62 -0.37 9.81
CA TYR A 193 -18.56 0.94 9.17
C TYR A 193 -19.95 1.51 8.91
N ARG A 194 -20.15 2.79 9.25
CA ARG A 194 -21.43 3.52 9.16
C ARG A 194 -21.28 4.84 8.37
N GLY A 195 -20.31 4.92 7.43
CA GLY A 195 -20.06 6.14 6.64
C GLY A 195 -21.17 6.48 5.64
N GLY A 196 -22.05 5.55 5.31
CA GLY A 196 -23.24 5.77 4.49
C GLY A 196 -24.54 5.75 5.31
N LYS A 197 -25.48 6.62 4.95
CA LYS A 197 -26.83 6.62 5.58
C LYS A 197 -27.68 5.44 5.16
N ILE A 198 -27.40 4.85 3.99
CA ILE A 198 -28.21 3.79 3.37
C ILE A 198 -27.26 2.70 2.87
N ALA A 199 -27.63 1.44 3.11
CA ALA A 199 -26.91 0.30 2.58
C ALA A 199 -27.01 0.24 1.04
N LEU A 200 -25.96 -0.21 0.38
CA LEU A 200 -25.94 -0.41 -1.06
C LEU A 200 -26.85 -1.59 -1.43
N TYR A 201 -27.72 -1.38 -2.42
CA TYR A 201 -28.58 -2.45 -2.94
C TYR A 201 -27.74 -3.53 -3.66
N PRO A 202 -28.17 -4.81 -3.61
CA PRO A 202 -27.46 -5.90 -4.29
C PRO A 202 -27.20 -5.65 -5.79
N ARG A 203 -28.17 -5.03 -6.49
CA ARG A 203 -28.01 -4.65 -7.90
C ARG A 203 -26.89 -3.62 -8.13
N THR A 204 -26.72 -2.68 -7.19
CA THR A 204 -25.66 -1.67 -7.24
C THR A 204 -24.30 -2.33 -7.02
N ILE A 205 -24.20 -3.20 -6.01
CA ILE A 205 -22.99 -4.00 -5.74
C ILE A 205 -22.63 -4.82 -6.99
N LYS A 206 -23.59 -5.56 -7.57
CA LYS A 206 -23.37 -6.35 -8.78
C LYS A 206 -22.83 -5.51 -9.94
N LYS A 207 -23.42 -4.32 -10.18
CA LYS A 207 -22.97 -3.42 -11.26
C LYS A 207 -21.54 -2.91 -11.02
N ILE A 208 -21.21 -2.55 -9.78
CA ILE A 208 -19.85 -2.10 -9.43
C ILE A 208 -18.84 -3.23 -9.68
N CYS A 209 -19.14 -4.44 -9.17
CA CYS A 209 -18.30 -5.62 -9.36
C CYS A 209 -18.06 -5.92 -10.84
N GLN A 210 -19.12 -5.92 -11.64
CA GLN A 210 -19.01 -6.14 -13.09
C GLN A 210 -18.07 -5.13 -13.75
N ARG A 211 -18.15 -3.84 -13.39
CA ARG A 211 -17.27 -2.82 -13.95
C ARG A 211 -15.82 -2.95 -13.49
N ILE A 212 -15.59 -3.41 -12.26
CA ILE A 212 -14.25 -3.75 -11.79
C ILE A 212 -13.68 -4.91 -12.62
N GLU A 213 -14.44 -5.96 -12.84
CA GLU A 213 -14.06 -7.15 -13.60
C GLU A 213 -13.82 -6.82 -15.09
N ASP A 214 -14.67 -5.98 -15.70
CA ASP A 214 -14.48 -5.50 -17.08
C ASP A 214 -13.12 -4.79 -17.26
N MET A 215 -12.70 -4.00 -16.27
CA MET A 215 -11.40 -3.30 -16.29
C MET A 215 -10.22 -4.20 -15.91
N ASN A 216 -10.47 -5.29 -15.22
CA ASN A 216 -9.45 -6.21 -14.70
C ASN A 216 -9.82 -7.68 -15.04
N PRO A 217 -9.72 -8.11 -16.32
CA PRO A 217 -10.19 -9.44 -16.73
C PRO A 217 -9.53 -10.61 -15.98
N SER A 218 -8.33 -10.41 -15.43
CA SER A 218 -7.62 -11.40 -14.62
C SER A 218 -8.04 -11.40 -13.14
N ALA A 219 -8.73 -10.37 -12.68
CA ALA A 219 -9.17 -10.22 -11.30
C ALA A 219 -10.56 -10.87 -11.14
N GLN A 220 -10.61 -12.12 -10.71
CA GLN A 220 -11.85 -12.72 -10.27
C GLN A 220 -12.12 -12.33 -8.82
N ALA A 221 -13.35 -11.85 -8.54
CA ALA A 221 -13.80 -11.65 -7.16
C ALA A 221 -13.78 -13.00 -6.43
N ARG A 222 -13.06 -13.02 -5.34
CA ARG A 222 -13.01 -14.18 -4.45
C ARG A 222 -13.85 -13.94 -3.21
#